data_f5982fc6e4682458615d07f263f96d1c
#
_entry.id   f5982fc6e4682458615d07f263f96d1c
#
_cell.length_a   1.000
_cell.length_b   1.000
_cell.length_c   1.000
_cell.angle_alpha   90.00
_cell.angle_beta   90.00
_cell.angle_gamma   90.00
#
_symmetry.space_group_name_H-M   'P 1'
#
loop_
_entity.id
_entity.type
_entity.pdbx_description
1 polymer ?
#
loop_
_entity_poly.entity_id
_entity_poly.type
_entity_poly.pdbx_seq_one_letter_code
_entity_poly.pdbx_strand_id
1 'polypeptide(L)'
;MPQFTVRTAEQLPSLLQAFRKEAGFTQGEVALRLGVSQQTYSAMERNADKVGAARLLKLFNILGVELILGKPSPTSAPDSTHQRSPTDKPAW
;
A
#
# COMPACT_ATOMS: atom_id res chain seq x y z
N MET A 1 10.72 9.72 -4.18
CA MET A 1 10.56 8.47 -3.66
C MET A 1 10.20 7.49 -4.70
N PRO A 2 10.79 6.37 -4.72
CA PRO A 2 10.46 5.42 -5.75
C PRO A 2 9.06 4.88 -5.58
N GLN A 3 8.48 4.52 -6.66
CA GLN A 3 7.20 3.90 -6.63
C GLN A 3 7.34 2.44 -7.01
N PHE A 4 6.52 1.61 -6.41
CA PHE A 4 6.55 0.20 -6.73
C PHE A 4 5.22 -0.22 -7.30
N THR A 5 5.25 -0.94 -8.38
CA THR A 5 4.04 -1.43 -8.99
C THR A 5 3.68 -2.76 -8.35
N VAL A 6 2.55 -2.82 -7.69
CA VAL A 6 2.11 -4.03 -7.04
C VAL A 6 1.07 -4.71 -7.92
N ARG A 7 1.40 -5.88 -8.41
CA ARG A 7 0.48 -6.60 -9.27
C ARG A 7 -0.13 -7.78 -8.59
N THR A 8 0.50 -8.31 -7.57
CA THR A 8 -0.05 -9.45 -6.84
C THR A 8 0.13 -9.24 -5.37
N ALA A 9 -0.69 -9.88 -4.59
CA ALA A 9 -0.62 -9.75 -3.15
C ALA A 9 0.67 -10.32 -2.59
N GLU A 10 1.26 -11.27 -3.29
CA GLU A 10 2.49 -11.88 -2.81
C GLU A 10 3.65 -10.90 -2.73
N GLN A 11 3.53 -9.76 -3.36
CA GLN A 11 4.57 -8.75 -3.29
C GLN A 11 4.53 -7.96 -2.00
N LEU A 12 3.40 -8.00 -1.30
CA LEU A 12 3.20 -7.12 -0.14
C LEU A 12 4.14 -7.41 1.03
N PRO A 13 4.42 -8.66 1.39
CA PRO A 13 5.31 -8.87 2.54
C PRO A 13 6.68 -8.24 2.36
N SER A 14 7.29 -8.42 1.21
CA SER A 14 8.60 -7.85 0.98
C SER A 14 8.56 -6.34 0.93
N LEU A 15 7.52 -5.77 0.34
CA LEU A 15 7.41 -4.34 0.26
C LEU A 15 7.20 -3.73 1.64
N LEU A 16 6.37 -4.35 2.45
CA LEU A 16 6.11 -3.84 3.78
C LEU A 16 7.39 -3.85 4.60
N GLN A 17 8.16 -4.91 4.50
CA GLN A 17 9.41 -4.99 5.21
C GLN A 17 10.39 -3.92 4.72
N ALA A 18 10.47 -3.72 3.41
CA ALA A 18 11.38 -2.74 2.85
C ALA A 18 11.01 -1.33 3.29
N PHE A 19 9.74 -1.00 3.26
CA PHE A 19 9.31 0.34 3.69
C PHE A 19 9.56 0.54 5.17
N ARG A 20 9.36 -0.50 5.98
CA ARG A 20 9.64 -0.38 7.40
C ARG A 20 11.11 -0.09 7.65
N LYS A 21 11.98 -0.82 6.96
CA LYS A 21 13.41 -0.62 7.15
C LYS A 21 13.84 0.74 6.64
N GLU A 22 13.25 1.17 5.54
CA GLU A 22 13.59 2.47 5.02
C GLU A 22 13.15 3.57 5.97
N ALA A 23 12.05 3.40 6.65
CA ALA A 23 11.59 4.38 7.62
C ALA A 23 12.40 4.33 8.91
N GLY A 24 13.24 3.34 9.07
CA GLY A 24 14.09 3.24 10.25
C GLY A 24 13.40 2.63 11.45
N PHE A 25 12.30 1.90 11.24
CA PHE A 25 11.58 1.32 12.35
C PHE A 25 11.90 -0.15 12.53
N THR A 26 11.96 -0.56 13.79
CA THR A 26 11.98 -1.99 14.09
C THR A 26 10.56 -2.52 14.09
N GLN A 27 10.41 -3.82 14.05
CA GLN A 27 9.09 -4.41 14.14
C GLN A 27 8.39 -4.02 15.44
N GLY A 28 9.13 -3.95 16.53
CA GLY A 28 8.54 -3.53 17.79
C GLY A 28 8.02 -2.12 17.77
N GLU A 29 8.73 -1.24 17.08
CA GLU A 29 8.28 0.14 16.99
C GLU A 29 7.00 0.28 16.19
N VAL A 30 6.88 -0.45 15.11
CA VAL A 30 5.66 -0.40 14.34
C VAL A 30 4.51 -1.04 15.12
N ALA A 31 4.80 -2.14 15.80
CA ALA A 31 3.78 -2.80 16.60
C ALA A 31 3.23 -1.84 17.65
N LEU A 32 4.11 -1.08 18.29
CA LEU A 32 3.69 -0.14 19.28
C LEU A 32 2.78 0.92 18.69
N ARG A 33 3.14 1.45 17.54
CA ARG A 33 2.32 2.45 16.88
C ARG A 33 0.99 1.91 16.39
N LEU A 34 0.97 0.65 16.02
CA LEU A 34 -0.25 0.02 15.56
C LEU A 34 -1.13 -0.45 16.69
N GLY A 35 -0.56 -0.59 17.88
CA GLY A 35 -1.32 -1.02 19.03
C GLY A 35 -1.44 -2.52 19.16
N VAL A 36 -0.46 -3.26 18.68
CA VAL A 36 -0.47 -4.73 18.76
C VAL A 36 0.86 -5.19 19.32
N SER A 37 0.96 -6.47 19.64
CA SER A 37 2.21 -7.01 20.13
C SER A 37 3.19 -7.16 18.99
N GLN A 38 4.47 -7.25 19.33
CA GLN A 38 5.48 -7.43 18.32
C GLN A 38 5.29 -8.73 17.57
N GLN A 39 4.89 -9.78 18.26
CA GLN A 39 4.63 -11.04 17.59
C GLN A 39 3.50 -10.91 16.60
N THR A 40 2.45 -10.19 16.96
CA THR A 40 1.32 -9.98 16.07
C THR A 40 1.77 -9.20 14.83
N TYR A 41 2.54 -8.15 15.03
CA TYR A 41 3.00 -7.38 13.89
C TYR A 41 3.92 -8.20 13.00
N SER A 42 4.81 -8.99 13.62
CA SER A 42 5.72 -9.82 12.83
C SER A 42 4.95 -10.78 11.93
N ALA A 43 3.89 -11.36 12.45
CA ALA A 43 3.05 -12.23 11.64
C ALA A 43 2.32 -11.45 10.55
N MET A 44 1.87 -10.25 10.85
CA MET A 44 1.21 -9.41 9.84
C MET A 44 2.18 -9.05 8.72
N GLU A 45 3.42 -8.78 9.06
CA GLU A 45 4.39 -8.43 8.03
C GLU A 45 4.69 -9.62 7.13
N ARG A 46 4.87 -10.79 7.71
CA ARG A 46 5.13 -11.99 6.92
C ARG A 46 3.95 -12.37 6.06
N ASN A 47 2.73 -12.11 6.54
CA ASN A 47 1.53 -12.49 5.82
C ASN A 47 0.75 -11.27 5.37
N ALA A 48 1.47 -10.25 4.91
CA ALA A 48 0.81 -9.00 4.52
C ALA A 48 -0.21 -9.20 3.43
N ASP A 49 -0.05 -10.23 2.62
CA ASP A 49 -1.01 -10.54 1.59
C ASP A 49 -2.37 -10.96 2.15
N LYS A 50 -2.42 -11.29 3.45
CA LYS A 50 -3.66 -11.69 4.06
C LYS A 50 -4.22 -10.64 5.02
N VAL A 51 -3.58 -9.52 5.14
CA VAL A 51 -4.03 -8.48 6.03
C VAL A 51 -5.14 -7.69 5.34
N GLY A 52 -6.18 -7.37 6.08
CA GLY A 52 -7.29 -6.63 5.49
C GLY A 52 -6.88 -5.23 5.07
N ALA A 53 -7.61 -4.66 4.13
CA ALA A 53 -7.23 -3.39 3.54
C ALA A 53 -7.18 -2.26 4.55
N ALA A 54 -8.12 -2.22 5.47
CA ALA A 54 -8.14 -1.13 6.44
C ALA A 54 -6.89 -1.13 7.30
N ARG A 55 -6.48 -2.31 7.74
CA ARG A 55 -5.30 -2.40 8.58
C ARG A 55 -4.03 -2.16 7.76
N LEU A 56 -4.01 -2.63 6.53
CA LEU A 56 -2.88 -2.42 5.66
C LEU A 56 -2.68 -0.94 5.39
N LEU A 57 -3.75 -0.19 5.14
CA LEU A 57 -3.65 1.23 4.94
C LEU A 57 -3.16 1.95 6.18
N LYS A 58 -3.57 1.49 7.34
CA LYS A 58 -3.08 2.07 8.57
C LYS A 58 -1.59 1.85 8.72
N LEU A 59 -1.12 0.67 8.35
CA LEU A 59 0.30 0.39 8.39
C LEU A 59 1.06 1.30 7.43
N PHE A 60 0.57 1.47 6.23
CA PHE A 60 1.23 2.34 5.27
C PHE A 60 1.30 3.77 5.82
N ASN A 61 0.25 4.24 6.47
CA ASN A 61 0.28 5.57 7.06
C ASN A 61 1.35 5.68 8.14
N ILE A 62 1.49 4.66 8.97
CA ILE A 62 2.53 4.67 10.00
C ILE A 62 3.91 4.75 9.36
N LEU A 63 4.09 4.09 8.25
CA LEU A 63 5.39 4.07 7.58
C LEU A 63 5.61 5.26 6.66
N GLY A 64 4.63 6.13 6.54
CA GLY A 64 4.78 7.28 5.66
C GLY A 64 4.63 6.94 4.19
N VAL A 65 3.92 5.88 3.88
CA VAL A 65 3.76 5.42 2.51
C VAL A 65 2.37 5.74 2.02
N GLU A 66 2.30 6.27 0.80
CA GLU A 66 1.02 6.55 0.21
C GLU A 66 0.65 5.43 -0.73
N LEU A 67 -0.59 5.02 -0.71
CA LEU A 67 -1.06 4.03 -1.65
C LEU A 67 -1.79 4.76 -2.76
N ILE A 68 -1.29 4.65 -3.96
CA ILE A 68 -1.86 5.33 -5.10
C ILE A 68 -2.29 4.30 -6.12
N LEU A 69 -3.49 4.41 -6.61
CA LEU A 69 -3.97 3.52 -7.63
C LEU A 69 -3.91 4.21 -8.97
N GLY A 70 -3.28 3.58 -9.91
CA GLY A 70 -3.16 4.17 -11.23
C GLY A 70 -3.57 3.18 -12.28
N LYS A 71 -4.08 3.68 -13.36
CA LYS A 71 -4.45 2.84 -14.47
C LYS A 71 -3.62 3.27 -15.66
N PRO A 72 -2.82 2.40 -16.21
CA PRO A 72 -1.97 2.81 -17.31
C PRO A 72 -2.81 3.09 -18.55
N SER A 73 -2.38 4.09 -19.27
CA SER A 73 -3.05 4.42 -20.44
C SER A 73 -2.58 3.59 -21.54
N PRO A 74 -3.36 3.07 -22.31
CA PRO A 74 -2.93 2.19 -23.31
C PRO A 74 -2.21 2.95 -24.31
N THR A 75 -2.55 3.70 -25.02
CA THR A 75 -1.80 4.28 -25.94
C THR A 75 -1.87 5.52 -25.95
N SER A 76 -1.88 5.99 -25.46
CA SER A 76 -1.72 7.27 -25.52
C SER A 76 -2.62 7.98 -26.07
N ALA A 77 -3.34 7.75 -26.17
CA ALA A 77 -4.23 8.43 -26.61
C ALA A 77 -4.26 9.63 -26.23
N PRO A 78 -4.18 10.33 -26.75
CA PRO A 78 -4.11 11.58 -26.42
C PRO A 78 -5.32 12.05 -26.12
N ASP A 79 -5.92 11.99 -26.14
CA ASP A 79 -6.94 12.60 -25.88
C ASP A 79 -7.50 12.61 -24.97
N SER A 80 -7.37 12.75 -24.65
CA SER A 80 -7.82 12.83 -23.85
C SER A 80 -8.71 13.30 -23.54
N THR A 81 -8.85 13.72 -23.61
CA THR A 81 -9.56 14.34 -23.41
C THR A 81 -10.57 13.98 -23.00
N HIS A 82 -10.89 13.90 -22.86
CA HIS A 82 -11.83 13.72 -22.49
C HIS A 82 -12.08 13.35 -21.55
N GLN A 83 -12.03 13.49 -20.85
CA GLN A 83 -12.18 13.24 -19.98
C GLN A 83 -13.07 12.90 -19.47
N ARG A 84 -13.38 12.72 -19.01
CA ARG A 84 -14.14 12.30 -18.54
C ARG A 84 -14.94 12.83 -17.79
N SER A 85 -15.78 12.66 -17.71
CA SER A 85 -16.58 13.31 -17.01
C SER A 85 -16.71 12.83 -15.71
N PRO A 86 -16.92 13.59 -14.82
CA PRO A 86 -16.99 13.16 -13.54
C PRO A 86 -18.10 12.31 -13.25
N THR A 87 -19.03 12.40 -13.97
CA THR A 87 -20.09 11.64 -13.71
C THR A 87 -19.86 10.28 -13.86
N ASP A 88 -18.78 9.96 -14.33
CA ASP A 88 -18.52 8.73 -14.45
C ASP A 88 -18.13 8.12 -13.33
N LYS A 89 -18.39 8.45 -12.20
CA LYS A 89 -17.98 7.81 -11.18
C LYS A 89 -18.46 6.49 -11.11
N PRO A 90 -17.74 5.61 -10.64
CA PRO A 90 -18.08 4.24 -10.56
C PRO A 90 -19.18 4.02 -9.63
N ALA A 91 -19.83 3.00 -9.78
CA ALA A 91 -20.87 2.78 -8.99
C ALA A 91 -20.56 2.07 -7.80
N TRP A 92 -19.51 1.74 -7.43
CA TRP A 92 -19.32 1.07 -6.22
C TRP A 92 -19.15 2.01 -5.08
#